data_2969919b5167200957147667dc3dce11
#
_entry.id   2969919b5167200957147667dc3dce11
#
_cell.length_a   1.000
_cell.length_b   1.000
_cell.length_c   1.000
_cell.angle_alpha   90.00
_cell.angle_beta   90.00
_cell.angle_gamma   90.00
#
_symmetry.space_group_name_H-M   'P 1'
#
loop_
_entity.id
_entity.type
_entity.pdbx_description
1 polymer ?
#
loop_
_entity_poly.entity_id
_entity_poly.type
_entity_poly.pdbx_seq_one_letter_code
_entity_poly.pdbx_strand_id
1 'polypeptide(L)'
;MTSIQKIYREKTGESRKLFAKAKKVHINGVHHNIRFFEPYPFITKSAEGKFLKDVDSNKYVDYWMGHWSLILGHAQKQVQKKAAAQLKKGWMHGTSNENAISLSEKISKAVPVAEKIRYASTGTEATMYSVRLARAVTGKKIIAKIDGGWHGYTTDLLKTVNWPFDVPESQGLTDEEHIISLPLNNLQ
;
A
#
# COMPACT_ATOMS: atom_id res chain seq x y z
N MET A 1 15.63 28.44 0.81
CA MET A 1 16.04 27.01 0.82
C MET A 1 16.67 26.72 2.15
N THR A 2 16.19 25.72 2.89
CA THR A 2 16.76 25.31 4.18
C THR A 2 18.14 24.67 4.00
N SER A 3 18.96 24.65 5.07
CA SER A 3 20.28 23.98 5.04
C SER A 3 20.15 22.49 4.68
N ILE A 4 19.10 21.82 5.14
CA ILE A 4 18.80 20.41 4.86
C ILE A 4 18.51 20.20 3.36
N GLN A 5 17.69 21.05 2.75
CA GLN A 5 17.41 20.97 1.31
C GLN A 5 18.66 21.18 0.45
N LYS A 6 19.58 22.03 0.88
CA LYS A 6 20.87 22.26 0.19
C LYS A 6 21.71 20.96 0.21
N ILE A 7 21.91 20.39 1.40
CA ILE A 7 22.64 19.12 1.59
C ILE A 7 22.01 17.99 0.77
N TYR A 8 20.67 17.89 0.80
CA TYR A 8 19.95 16.88 0.02
C TYR A 8 20.24 17.00 -1.48
N ARG A 9 20.15 18.21 -2.04
CA ARG A 9 20.43 18.47 -3.48
C ARG A 9 21.88 18.17 -3.86
N GLU A 10 22.83 18.44 -2.98
CA GLU A 10 24.24 18.15 -3.20
C GLU A 10 24.50 16.62 -3.23
N LYS A 11 23.78 15.86 -2.40
CA LYS A 11 23.96 14.40 -2.26
C LYS A 11 23.14 13.56 -3.24
N THR A 12 22.16 14.13 -3.96
CA THR A 12 21.19 13.37 -4.76
C THR A 12 21.10 13.86 -6.21
N GLY A 13 22.27 14.12 -6.82
CA GLY A 13 22.37 14.66 -8.18
C GLY A 13 21.80 13.75 -9.26
N GLU A 14 22.07 12.44 -9.20
CA GLU A 14 21.55 11.46 -10.16
C GLU A 14 20.05 11.22 -9.95
N SER A 15 19.59 11.18 -8.70
CA SER A 15 18.16 11.13 -8.40
C SER A 15 17.42 12.31 -9.01
N ARG A 16 17.97 13.53 -8.93
CA ARG A 16 17.40 14.72 -9.57
C ARG A 16 17.29 14.58 -11.10
N LYS A 17 18.33 14.05 -11.75
CA LYS A 17 18.33 13.82 -13.21
C LYS A 17 17.27 12.78 -13.60
N LEU A 18 17.17 11.69 -12.86
CA LEU A 18 16.15 10.66 -13.10
C LEU A 18 14.73 11.17 -12.83
N PHE A 19 14.54 11.98 -11.79
CA PHE A 19 13.26 12.62 -11.52
C PHE A 19 12.83 13.56 -12.66
N ALA A 20 13.77 14.33 -13.24
CA ALA A 20 13.48 15.15 -14.41
C ALA A 20 13.04 14.31 -15.64
N LYS A 21 13.59 13.11 -15.82
CA LYS A 21 13.11 12.14 -16.83
C LYS A 21 11.72 11.60 -16.46
N ALA A 22 11.51 11.25 -15.19
CA ALA A 22 10.24 10.72 -14.70
C ALA A 22 9.08 11.70 -14.90
N LYS A 23 9.30 13.01 -14.75
CA LYS A 23 8.31 14.06 -15.06
C LYS A 23 7.76 14.05 -16.48
N LYS A 24 8.48 13.46 -17.44
CA LYS A 24 8.03 13.37 -18.82
C LYS A 24 7.01 12.25 -19.05
N VAL A 25 6.95 11.26 -18.15
CA VAL A 25 6.16 10.03 -18.31
C VAL A 25 5.28 9.70 -17.09
N HIS A 26 5.49 10.37 -15.97
CA HIS A 26 4.69 10.18 -14.74
C HIS A 26 4.09 11.49 -14.27
N ILE A 27 2.87 11.45 -13.79
CA ILE A 27 2.21 12.58 -13.12
C ILE A 27 3.06 12.98 -11.90
N ASN A 28 3.41 14.27 -11.80
CA ASN A 28 4.29 14.79 -10.77
C ASN A 28 5.66 14.10 -10.67
N GLY A 29 6.09 13.36 -11.71
CA GLY A 29 7.37 12.64 -11.72
C GLY A 29 7.42 11.40 -10.83
N VAL A 30 6.28 10.92 -10.34
CA VAL A 30 6.15 9.71 -9.50
C VAL A 30 5.04 8.81 -10.02
N HIS A 31 5.22 7.50 -9.87
CA HIS A 31 4.23 6.51 -10.29
C HIS A 31 3.16 6.21 -9.21
N HIS A 32 3.18 6.94 -8.11
CA HIS A 32 2.15 7.00 -7.07
C HIS A 32 2.37 8.25 -6.22
N ASN A 33 1.31 9.03 -5.94
CA ASN A 33 1.38 10.33 -5.26
C ASN A 33 2.09 10.28 -3.89
N ILE A 34 1.88 9.23 -3.11
CA ILE A 34 2.50 9.05 -1.78
C ILE A 34 4.04 8.96 -1.83
N ARG A 35 4.63 8.76 -3.02
CA ARG A 35 6.09 8.72 -3.21
C ARG A 35 6.70 10.08 -3.47
N PHE A 36 5.86 11.10 -3.65
CA PHE A 36 6.34 12.46 -3.87
C PHE A 36 6.67 13.15 -2.54
N PHE A 37 7.82 13.80 -2.49
CA PHE A 37 8.20 14.77 -1.45
C PHE A 37 9.14 15.82 -2.03
N GLU A 38 9.12 17.00 -1.43
CA GLU A 38 9.97 18.11 -1.85
C GLU A 38 11.43 17.93 -1.37
N PRO A 39 12.43 18.37 -2.17
CA PRO A 39 12.31 19.06 -3.47
C PRO A 39 12.14 18.10 -4.64
N TYR A 40 12.38 16.84 -4.48
CA TYR A 40 12.16 15.68 -5.35
C TYR A 40 12.53 14.41 -4.59
N PRO A 41 11.90 13.25 -4.85
CA PRO A 41 12.26 12.00 -4.22
C PRO A 41 13.63 11.49 -4.70
N PHE A 42 14.39 10.87 -3.78
CA PHE A 42 15.54 10.06 -4.18
C PHE A 42 15.08 8.80 -4.92
N ILE A 43 15.92 8.27 -5.79
CA ILE A 43 15.60 7.08 -6.57
C ILE A 43 16.34 5.87 -5.99
N THR A 44 15.61 4.92 -5.48
CA THR A 44 16.18 3.69 -4.90
C THR A 44 16.81 2.82 -5.98
N LYS A 45 18.04 2.37 -5.76
CA LYS A 45 18.77 1.42 -6.60
C LYS A 45 18.68 -0.01 -6.09
N SER A 46 18.79 -0.18 -4.77
CA SER A 46 18.75 -1.50 -4.12
C SER A 46 18.29 -1.38 -2.67
N ALA A 47 17.90 -2.51 -2.09
CA ALA A 47 17.50 -2.58 -0.69
C ALA A 47 17.92 -3.92 -0.09
N GLU A 48 18.40 -3.91 1.17
CA GLU A 48 18.77 -5.12 1.91
C GLU A 48 18.57 -4.94 3.42
N GLY A 49 17.94 -5.91 4.06
CA GLY A 49 17.57 -5.84 5.47
C GLY A 49 16.76 -4.58 5.77
N LYS A 50 17.26 -3.73 6.63
CA LYS A 50 16.62 -2.44 7.01
C LYS A 50 17.09 -1.24 6.19
N PHE A 51 17.85 -1.45 5.12
CA PHE A 51 18.47 -0.34 4.41
C PHE A 51 18.00 -0.24 2.97
N LEU A 52 17.82 1.02 2.51
CA LEU A 52 17.75 1.40 1.11
C LEU A 52 19.09 2.00 0.68
N LYS A 53 19.46 1.78 -0.57
CA LYS A 53 20.57 2.47 -1.24
C LYS A 53 20.02 3.16 -2.48
N ASP A 54 20.25 4.47 -2.62
CA ASP A 54 19.82 5.21 -3.79
C ASP A 54 20.82 5.11 -4.96
N VAL A 55 20.46 5.72 -6.08
CA VAL A 55 21.32 5.77 -7.29
C VAL A 55 22.55 6.63 -7.08
N ASP A 56 22.53 7.53 -6.11
CA ASP A 56 23.65 8.40 -5.72
C ASP A 56 24.57 7.73 -4.68
N SER A 57 24.29 6.45 -4.33
CA SER A 57 25.02 5.65 -3.35
C SER A 57 24.82 6.06 -1.88
N ASN A 58 23.89 6.93 -1.58
CA ASN A 58 23.50 7.18 -0.19
C ASN A 58 22.76 5.99 0.39
N LYS A 59 22.93 5.78 1.70
CA LYS A 59 22.30 4.70 2.45
C LYS A 59 21.33 5.28 3.48
N TYR A 60 20.12 4.74 3.51
CA TYR A 60 19.04 5.17 4.39
C TYR A 60 18.53 4.00 5.22
N VAL A 61 18.15 4.25 6.48
CA VAL A 61 17.35 3.30 7.24
C VAL A 61 15.91 3.43 6.77
N ASP A 62 15.34 2.31 6.32
CA ASP A 62 13.98 2.30 5.80
C ASP A 62 12.97 2.03 6.92
N TYR A 63 12.25 3.05 7.33
CA TYR A 63 11.11 2.93 8.24
C TYR A 63 9.78 2.70 7.52
N TRP A 64 9.78 2.80 6.18
CA TRP A 64 8.57 2.59 5.37
C TRP A 64 8.32 1.12 5.05
N MET A 65 9.39 0.35 4.85
CA MET A 65 9.38 -1.11 4.66
C MET A 65 8.29 -1.60 3.69
N GLY A 66 8.20 -0.96 2.52
CA GLY A 66 7.22 -1.32 1.49
C GLY A 66 5.78 -1.21 1.98
N HIS A 67 5.39 -0.07 2.55
CA HIS A 67 4.09 0.15 3.21
C HIS A 67 3.87 -0.80 4.40
N TRP A 68 4.90 -0.96 5.23
CA TRP A 68 4.93 -1.80 6.46
C TRP A 68 4.71 -3.29 6.22
N SER A 69 4.79 -3.74 4.97
CA SER A 69 4.57 -5.15 4.62
C SER A 69 5.82 -6.03 4.75
N LEU A 70 7.03 -5.44 4.70
CA LEU A 70 8.29 -6.17 4.71
C LEU A 70 8.83 -6.40 6.14
N ILE A 71 8.05 -7.05 6.99
CA ILE A 71 8.41 -7.30 8.40
C ILE A 71 9.71 -8.09 8.59
N LEU A 72 10.14 -8.85 7.59
CA LEU A 72 11.41 -9.60 7.59
C LEU A 72 12.57 -8.82 6.98
N GLY A 73 12.34 -7.58 6.56
CA GLY A 73 13.32 -6.77 5.85
C GLY A 73 13.41 -7.05 4.36
N HIS A 74 14.11 -6.16 3.66
CA HIS A 74 14.37 -6.28 2.22
C HIS A 74 15.27 -7.47 1.91
N ALA A 75 15.05 -8.08 0.76
CA ALA A 75 15.91 -9.11 0.18
C ALA A 75 16.18 -10.32 1.12
N GLN A 76 15.19 -10.73 1.92
CA GLN A 76 15.31 -11.86 2.82
C GLN A 76 15.65 -13.14 2.04
N LYS A 77 16.82 -13.74 2.33
CA LYS A 77 17.45 -14.80 1.53
C LYS A 77 16.56 -16.05 1.33
N GLN A 78 15.85 -16.48 2.38
CA GLN A 78 15.02 -17.67 2.28
C GLN A 78 13.78 -17.40 1.41
N VAL A 79 13.17 -16.21 1.52
CA VAL A 79 12.05 -15.79 0.68
C VAL A 79 12.49 -15.70 -0.77
N GLN A 80 13.63 -15.06 -1.06
CA GLN A 80 14.19 -14.98 -2.41
C GLN A 80 14.42 -16.37 -3.01
N LYS A 81 15.03 -17.28 -2.25
CA LYS A 81 15.28 -18.65 -2.71
C LYS A 81 13.99 -19.38 -3.10
N LYS A 82 12.95 -19.26 -2.26
CA LYS A 82 11.65 -19.90 -2.53
C LYS A 82 10.94 -19.25 -3.72
N ALA A 83 10.93 -17.94 -3.81
CA ALA A 83 10.34 -17.21 -4.92
C ALA A 83 11.05 -17.57 -6.26
N ALA A 84 12.38 -17.55 -6.29
CA ALA A 84 13.15 -17.92 -7.47
C ALA A 84 12.89 -19.37 -7.92
N ALA A 85 12.76 -20.30 -6.98
CA ALA A 85 12.42 -21.68 -7.28
C ALA A 85 11.01 -21.82 -7.88
N GLN A 86 10.04 -21.04 -7.38
CA GLN A 86 8.67 -21.04 -7.91
C GLN A 86 8.59 -20.40 -9.29
N LEU A 87 9.32 -19.30 -9.53
CA LEU A 87 9.36 -18.64 -10.84
C LEU A 87 9.80 -19.59 -11.97
N LYS A 88 10.74 -20.52 -11.68
CA LYS A 88 11.17 -21.56 -12.64
C LYS A 88 10.07 -22.57 -12.99
N LYS A 89 9.05 -22.72 -12.16
CA LYS A 89 7.89 -23.60 -12.37
C LYS A 89 6.67 -22.89 -12.96
N GLY A 90 6.76 -21.56 -13.15
CA GLY A 90 5.65 -20.69 -13.48
C GLY A 90 4.98 -20.10 -12.23
N TRP A 91 4.26 -19.01 -12.39
CA TRP A 91 3.68 -18.23 -11.28
C TRP A 91 2.28 -17.66 -11.55
N MET A 92 1.88 -17.50 -12.80
CA MET A 92 0.53 -17.02 -13.17
C MET A 92 -0.24 -18.13 -13.87
N HIS A 93 -0.64 -19.14 -13.10
CA HIS A 93 -1.24 -20.35 -13.68
C HIS A 93 -2.71 -20.15 -14.10
N GLY A 94 -3.42 -19.17 -13.55
CA GLY A 94 -4.86 -18.99 -13.76
C GLY A 94 -5.73 -20.13 -13.18
N THR A 95 -5.11 -21.06 -12.45
CA THR A 95 -5.74 -22.22 -11.81
C THR A 95 -5.33 -22.33 -10.35
N SER A 96 -6.00 -23.17 -9.58
CA SER A 96 -5.60 -23.47 -8.20
C SER A 96 -4.22 -24.12 -8.13
N ASN A 97 -3.48 -23.86 -7.05
CA ASN A 97 -2.15 -24.43 -6.82
C ASN A 97 -1.91 -24.75 -5.35
N GLU A 98 -0.94 -25.62 -5.09
CA GLU A 98 -0.61 -26.13 -3.74
C GLU A 98 -0.16 -25.00 -2.78
N ASN A 99 0.56 -24.00 -3.28
CA ASN A 99 1.05 -22.91 -2.42
C ASN A 99 -0.09 -22.08 -1.86
N ALA A 100 -1.15 -21.83 -2.64
CA ALA A 100 -2.33 -21.12 -2.18
C ALA A 100 -3.09 -21.93 -1.11
N ILE A 101 -3.21 -23.25 -1.30
CA ILE A 101 -3.84 -24.14 -0.31
C ILE A 101 -3.05 -24.13 1.00
N SER A 102 -1.74 -24.40 0.94
CA SER A 102 -0.86 -24.39 2.10
C SER A 102 -0.82 -23.04 2.83
N LEU A 103 -0.91 -21.94 2.09
CA LEU A 103 -1.00 -20.60 2.69
C LEU A 103 -2.33 -20.43 3.43
N SER A 104 -3.45 -20.87 2.85
CA SER A 104 -4.77 -20.80 3.50
C SER A 104 -4.82 -21.62 4.79
N GLU A 105 -4.25 -22.82 4.80
CA GLU A 105 -4.15 -23.66 6.01
C GLU A 105 -3.36 -22.96 7.13
N LYS A 106 -2.23 -22.33 6.78
CA LYS A 106 -1.41 -21.58 7.75
C LYS A 106 -2.14 -20.35 8.29
N ILE A 107 -2.87 -19.62 7.44
CA ILE A 107 -3.65 -18.46 7.86
C ILE A 107 -4.78 -18.91 8.80
N SER A 108 -5.57 -19.91 8.43
CA SER A 108 -6.66 -20.42 9.29
C SER A 108 -6.16 -20.95 10.63
N LYS A 109 -4.97 -21.57 10.65
CA LYS A 109 -4.34 -21.98 11.91
C LYS A 109 -3.91 -20.81 12.78
N ALA A 110 -3.39 -19.74 12.19
CA ALA A 110 -2.92 -18.54 12.90
C ALA A 110 -4.06 -17.61 13.31
N VAL A 111 -5.14 -17.59 12.55
CA VAL A 111 -6.32 -16.73 12.73
C VAL A 111 -7.57 -17.62 12.68
N PRO A 112 -7.98 -18.24 13.79
CA PRO A 112 -9.05 -19.25 13.79
C PRO A 112 -10.38 -18.80 13.22
N VAL A 113 -10.71 -17.50 13.31
CA VAL A 113 -11.93 -16.93 12.72
C VAL A 113 -11.89 -16.92 11.17
N ALA A 114 -10.72 -17.08 10.55
CA ALA A 114 -10.57 -17.17 9.11
C ALA A 114 -10.80 -18.61 8.60
N GLU A 115 -12.02 -19.12 8.74
CA GLU A 115 -12.41 -20.49 8.35
C GLU A 115 -12.34 -20.71 6.85
N LYS A 116 -12.70 -19.70 6.06
CA LYS A 116 -12.65 -19.69 4.59
C LYS A 116 -11.94 -18.44 4.09
N ILE A 117 -11.10 -18.61 3.09
CA ILE A 117 -10.22 -17.56 2.60
C ILE A 117 -10.43 -17.34 1.11
N ARG A 118 -10.57 -16.08 0.72
CA ARG A 118 -10.49 -15.61 -0.66
C ARG A 118 -9.35 -14.63 -0.78
N TYR A 119 -8.52 -14.83 -1.78
CA TYR A 119 -7.43 -13.90 -2.09
C TYR A 119 -7.88 -12.79 -3.04
N ALA A 120 -7.26 -11.64 -2.91
CA ALA A 120 -7.38 -10.49 -3.78
C ALA A 120 -5.97 -9.94 -4.08
N SER A 121 -5.85 -9.19 -5.18
CA SER A 121 -4.54 -8.66 -5.61
C SER A 121 -4.12 -7.42 -4.81
N THR A 122 -5.08 -6.70 -4.23
CA THR A 122 -4.83 -5.47 -3.46
C THR A 122 -5.76 -5.38 -2.24
N GLY A 123 -5.38 -4.56 -1.24
CA GLY A 123 -6.26 -4.26 -0.11
C GLY A 123 -7.57 -3.58 -0.53
N THR A 124 -7.53 -2.71 -1.54
CA THR A 124 -8.73 -2.08 -2.14
C THR A 124 -9.71 -3.13 -2.66
N GLU A 125 -9.22 -4.12 -3.38
CA GLU A 125 -10.05 -5.22 -3.89
C GLU A 125 -10.62 -6.07 -2.75
N ALA A 126 -9.81 -6.37 -1.74
CA ALA A 126 -10.25 -7.14 -0.56
C ALA A 126 -11.37 -6.42 0.20
N THR A 127 -11.23 -5.13 0.45
CA THR A 127 -12.26 -4.33 1.13
C THR A 127 -13.52 -4.17 0.29
N MET A 128 -13.38 -4.00 -1.02
CA MET A 128 -14.52 -4.00 -1.94
C MET A 128 -15.33 -5.30 -1.85
N TYR A 129 -14.66 -6.45 -1.87
CA TYR A 129 -15.33 -7.75 -1.70
C TYR A 129 -15.99 -7.86 -0.34
N SER A 130 -15.34 -7.39 0.73
CA SER A 130 -15.89 -7.43 2.09
C SER A 130 -17.19 -6.62 2.21
N VAL A 131 -17.22 -5.39 1.68
CA VAL A 131 -18.42 -4.54 1.66
C VAL A 131 -19.53 -5.20 0.86
N ARG A 132 -19.24 -5.71 -0.32
CA ARG A 132 -20.23 -6.40 -1.17
C ARG A 132 -20.80 -7.63 -0.49
N LEU A 133 -19.94 -8.43 0.13
CA LEU A 133 -20.36 -9.64 0.87
C LEU A 133 -21.23 -9.27 2.07
N ALA A 134 -20.83 -8.28 2.86
CA ALA A 134 -21.62 -7.80 4.00
C ALA A 134 -23.03 -7.35 3.58
N ARG A 135 -23.11 -6.55 2.54
CA ARG A 135 -24.42 -6.10 1.97
C ARG A 135 -25.26 -7.27 1.46
N ALA A 136 -24.63 -8.22 0.75
CA ALA A 136 -25.35 -9.37 0.19
C ALA A 136 -25.92 -10.29 1.27
N VAL A 137 -25.19 -10.53 2.34
CA VAL A 137 -25.60 -11.42 3.44
C VAL A 137 -26.63 -10.76 4.36
N THR A 138 -26.47 -9.48 4.64
CA THR A 138 -27.31 -8.77 5.61
C THR A 138 -28.51 -8.06 5.00
N GLY A 139 -28.52 -7.80 3.71
CA GLY A 139 -29.48 -6.92 3.04
C GLY A 139 -29.33 -5.43 3.39
N LYS A 140 -28.40 -5.08 4.29
CA LYS A 140 -28.18 -3.70 4.75
C LYS A 140 -27.27 -2.96 3.76
N LYS A 141 -27.59 -1.68 3.51
CA LYS A 141 -26.83 -0.83 2.57
C LYS A 141 -25.74 -0.03 3.26
N ILE A 142 -25.99 0.44 4.48
CA ILE A 142 -25.13 1.37 5.21
C ILE A 142 -23.90 0.66 5.74
N ILE A 143 -22.75 1.29 5.53
CA ILE A 143 -21.44 0.90 6.07
C ILE A 143 -20.95 1.99 7.00
N ALA A 144 -20.50 1.61 8.20
CA ALA A 144 -19.82 2.51 9.11
C ALA A 144 -18.31 2.32 9.01
N LYS A 145 -17.56 3.40 9.02
CA LYS A 145 -16.09 3.41 9.07
C LYS A 145 -15.58 4.45 10.07
N ILE A 146 -14.34 4.31 10.48
CA ILE A 146 -13.68 5.29 11.37
C ILE A 146 -13.01 6.37 10.54
N ASP A 147 -13.13 7.64 10.96
CA ASP A 147 -12.42 8.79 10.39
C ASP A 147 -10.91 8.55 10.40
N GLY A 148 -10.25 8.95 9.33
CA GLY A 148 -8.81 8.70 9.13
C GLY A 148 -8.46 7.27 8.73
N GLY A 149 -9.41 6.33 8.74
CA GLY A 149 -9.18 4.95 8.33
C GLY A 149 -8.99 4.83 6.82
N TRP A 150 -7.81 4.38 6.40
CA TRP A 150 -7.53 4.07 5.00
C TRP A 150 -7.94 2.64 4.65
N HIS A 151 -8.88 2.49 3.73
CA HIS A 151 -9.41 1.19 3.29
C HIS A 151 -9.39 1.00 1.77
N GLY A 152 -8.58 1.77 1.07
CA GLY A 152 -8.46 1.74 -0.39
C GLY A 152 -9.32 2.77 -1.12
N TYR A 153 -9.33 2.69 -2.44
CA TYR A 153 -9.91 3.69 -3.34
C TYR A 153 -11.34 3.35 -3.83
N THR A 154 -12.09 2.57 -3.08
CA THR A 154 -13.51 2.36 -3.43
C THR A 154 -14.35 3.55 -2.99
N THR A 155 -15.39 3.89 -3.77
CA THR A 155 -16.36 4.93 -3.41
C THR A 155 -16.99 4.73 -2.04
N ASP A 156 -17.20 3.47 -1.66
CA ASP A 156 -17.75 3.09 -0.35
C ASP A 156 -16.83 3.47 0.83
N LEU A 157 -15.51 3.57 0.65
CA LEU A 157 -14.58 3.64 1.78
C LEU A 157 -13.62 4.82 1.73
N LEU A 158 -13.70 5.66 0.70
CA LEU A 158 -12.80 6.81 0.51
C LEU A 158 -13.18 8.04 1.34
N LYS A 159 -14.36 8.07 1.94
CA LYS A 159 -14.85 9.19 2.77
C LYS A 159 -13.97 9.42 3.99
N THR A 160 -13.71 10.67 4.35
CA THR A 160 -13.02 11.13 5.58
C THR A 160 -11.68 10.44 5.84
N VAL A 161 -10.82 10.35 4.84
CA VAL A 161 -9.52 9.67 4.97
C VAL A 161 -8.45 10.59 5.53
N ASN A 162 -8.41 11.88 5.10
CA ASN A 162 -7.41 12.84 5.52
C ASN A 162 -7.96 13.85 6.54
N TRP A 163 -7.11 14.26 7.46
CA TRP A 163 -7.38 15.39 8.34
C TRP A 163 -7.52 16.70 7.54
N PRO A 164 -8.48 17.58 7.83
CA PRO A 164 -9.38 17.60 9.02
C PRO A 164 -10.68 16.81 8.91
N PHE A 165 -10.87 15.91 7.95
CA PHE A 165 -11.98 14.98 7.71
C PHE A 165 -13.30 15.63 7.23
N ASP A 166 -13.42 16.92 7.27
CA ASP A 166 -14.58 17.70 6.81
C ASP A 166 -14.44 18.20 5.36
N VAL A 167 -13.27 18.01 4.77
CA VAL A 167 -13.02 18.36 3.37
C VAL A 167 -13.21 17.10 2.49
N PRO A 168 -14.14 17.14 1.53
CA PRO A 168 -14.28 16.04 0.58
C PRO A 168 -13.00 15.87 -0.25
N GLU A 169 -12.27 14.78 -0.06
CA GLU A 169 -11.03 14.51 -0.80
C GLU A 169 -11.26 14.26 -2.28
N SER A 170 -12.46 13.83 -2.61
CA SER A 170 -12.82 13.45 -3.96
C SER A 170 -14.27 13.81 -4.17
N GLN A 171 -14.56 15.08 -4.39
CA GLN A 171 -15.92 15.54 -4.65
C GLN A 171 -16.60 14.72 -5.74
N GLY A 172 -17.76 14.13 -5.41
CA GLY A 172 -18.52 13.29 -6.31
C GLY A 172 -17.99 11.87 -6.51
N LEU A 173 -16.93 11.45 -5.79
CA LEU A 173 -16.36 10.11 -5.88
C LEU A 173 -16.66 9.24 -4.66
N THR A 174 -17.21 9.82 -3.59
CA THR A 174 -17.57 9.11 -2.36
C THR A 174 -19.09 8.86 -2.30
N ASP A 175 -19.47 7.74 -1.70
CA ASP A 175 -20.87 7.44 -1.41
C ASP A 175 -21.30 8.14 -0.13
N GLU A 176 -21.93 9.31 -0.26
CA GLU A 176 -22.37 10.10 0.89
C GLU A 176 -23.67 9.54 1.53
N GLU A 177 -24.46 8.80 0.78
CA GLU A 177 -25.76 8.26 1.22
C GLU A 177 -25.61 7.02 2.09
N HIS A 178 -24.69 6.14 1.73
CA HIS A 178 -24.59 4.81 2.35
C HIS A 178 -23.38 4.64 3.27
N ILE A 179 -22.53 5.69 3.43
CA ILE A 179 -21.36 5.62 4.29
C ILE A 179 -21.47 6.57 5.47
N ILE A 180 -21.44 6.01 6.67
CA ILE A 180 -21.37 6.74 7.93
C ILE A 180 -19.90 6.77 8.39
N SER A 181 -19.39 7.95 8.66
CA SER A 181 -18.08 8.17 9.24
C SER A 181 -18.19 8.45 10.72
N LEU A 182 -17.40 7.78 11.52
CA LEU A 182 -17.42 7.86 12.98
C LEU A 182 -16.07 8.37 13.49
N PRO A 183 -16.04 9.36 14.38
CA PRO A 183 -14.80 9.81 14.99
C PRO A 183 -14.18 8.74 15.88
N LEU A 184 -12.85 8.63 15.84
CA LEU A 184 -12.11 7.69 16.70
C LEU A 184 -12.19 8.14 18.17
N ASN A 185 -12.50 7.20 19.07
CA ASN A 185 -12.55 7.43 20.52
C ASN A 185 -13.51 8.55 20.97
N ASN A 186 -14.54 8.85 20.22
CA ASN A 186 -15.60 9.76 20.60
C ASN A 186 -16.88 8.96 20.88
N LEU A 187 -17.36 9.01 22.13
CA LEU A 187 -18.55 8.28 22.59
C LEU A 187 -19.82 9.15 22.64
N GLN A 188 -19.77 10.36 22.07
CA GLN A 188 -20.93 11.28 22.03
C GLN A 188 -21.81 11.02 20.82
#